data_f555dafdc143c550b759515961981688
#
_entry.id   f555dafdc143c550b759515961981688
#
_cell.length_a   1.000
_cell.length_b   1.000
_cell.length_c   1.000
_cell.angle_alpha   90.00
_cell.angle_beta   90.00
_cell.angle_gamma   90.00
#
_symmetry.space_group_name_H-M   'P 1'
#
loop_
_entity.id
_entity.type
_entity.pdbx_description
1 polymer ?
#
loop_
_entity_poly.entity_id
_entity_poly.type
_entity_poly.pdbx_seq_one_letter_code
_entity_poly.pdbx_strand_id
1 'polypeptide(L)'
;MIYIRIVGTCVRGIRTPIIKEGDDLANIVVDSLLKASKEHNFTFNDKDIVGITEAVVGISEGNYVTIDDIANDVSSKFNTKEIGIVYPILSRNRFSNILKGIARNMNKITIQLSFPADEVGNGILD
;
A
#
# COMPACT_ATOMS: atom_id res chain seq x y z
N MET A 1 2.34 -4.40 -43.28
CA MET A 1 2.91 -3.19 -42.64
C MET A 1 2.80 -3.39 -41.13
N ILE A 2 3.91 -3.57 -40.46
CA ILE A 2 3.89 -3.74 -38.97
C ILE A 2 3.71 -2.34 -38.41
N TYR A 3 2.56 -2.10 -37.77
CA TYR A 3 2.31 -0.83 -37.08
C TYR A 3 3.15 -0.79 -35.80
N ILE A 4 4.28 -0.13 -35.84
CA ILE A 4 5.10 0.08 -34.65
C ILE A 4 4.43 1.17 -33.82
N ARG A 5 3.91 0.80 -32.64
CA ARG A 5 3.34 1.75 -31.68
C ARG A 5 4.47 2.65 -31.16
N ILE A 6 4.48 3.92 -31.55
CA ILE A 6 5.52 4.89 -31.17
C ILE A 6 5.37 5.32 -29.71
N VAL A 7 4.12 5.45 -29.24
CA VAL A 7 3.84 5.78 -27.85
C VAL A 7 3.65 4.47 -27.06
N GLY A 8 4.44 4.30 -26.02
CA GLY A 8 4.36 3.16 -25.10
C GLY A 8 3.16 3.24 -24.14
N THR A 9 3.28 2.61 -22.98
CA THR A 9 2.27 2.65 -21.93
C THR A 9 2.17 4.05 -21.34
N CYS A 10 0.95 4.59 -21.28
CA CYS A 10 0.67 5.85 -20.61
C CYS A 10 -0.01 5.57 -19.27
N VAL A 11 0.42 6.28 -18.23
CA VAL A 11 -0.24 6.27 -16.93
C VAL A 11 -0.76 7.68 -16.64
N ARG A 12 -2.03 7.78 -16.22
CA ARG A 12 -2.69 9.04 -15.87
C ARG A 12 -3.09 9.02 -14.41
N GLY A 13 -2.59 9.97 -13.63
CA GLY A 13 -3.06 10.21 -12.28
C GLY A 13 -4.38 11.01 -12.32
N ILE A 14 -5.45 10.42 -11.81
CA ILE A 14 -6.76 11.08 -11.72
C ILE A 14 -6.99 11.56 -10.29
N ARG A 15 -7.35 12.84 -10.14
CA ARG A 15 -7.70 13.41 -8.85
C ARG A 15 -9.17 13.14 -8.54
N THR A 16 -9.42 12.63 -7.35
CA THR A 16 -10.76 12.46 -6.79
C THR A 16 -11.00 13.50 -5.69
N PRO A 17 -12.24 13.71 -5.25
CA PRO A 17 -12.51 14.32 -3.96
C PRO A 17 -11.79 13.58 -2.82
N ILE A 18 -11.74 14.20 -1.65
CA ILE A 18 -11.21 13.54 -0.44
C ILE A 18 -12.18 12.41 -0.08
N ILE A 19 -11.68 11.18 -0.11
CA ILE A 19 -12.45 9.99 0.26
C ILE A 19 -12.53 9.88 1.78
N LYS A 20 -13.73 9.57 2.27
CA LYS A 20 -14.04 9.37 3.68
C LYS A 20 -14.67 8.01 3.90
N GLU A 21 -14.73 7.59 5.14
CA GLU A 21 -15.46 6.40 5.56
C GLU A 21 -16.94 6.51 5.16
N GLY A 22 -17.46 5.43 4.56
CA GLY A 22 -18.83 5.33 4.07
C GLY A 22 -19.07 5.95 2.70
N ASP A 23 -18.08 6.56 2.06
CA ASP A 23 -18.21 7.07 0.71
C ASP A 23 -18.40 5.93 -0.31
N ASP A 24 -19.24 6.16 -1.31
CA ASP A 24 -19.38 5.27 -2.47
C ASP A 24 -18.18 5.44 -3.41
N LEU A 25 -17.10 4.71 -3.08
CA LEU A 25 -15.83 4.79 -3.79
C LEU A 25 -15.99 4.47 -5.28
N ALA A 26 -16.83 3.50 -5.62
CA ALA A 26 -17.00 3.09 -7.02
C ALA A 26 -17.59 4.22 -7.86
N ASN A 27 -18.65 4.86 -7.40
CA ASN A 27 -19.26 5.99 -8.09
C ASN A 27 -18.33 7.21 -8.15
N ILE A 28 -17.62 7.51 -7.07
CA ILE A 28 -16.64 8.61 -7.05
C ILE A 28 -15.54 8.40 -8.09
N VAL A 29 -15.04 7.18 -8.21
CA VAL A 29 -14.00 6.84 -9.20
C VAL A 29 -14.53 6.96 -10.62
N VAL A 30 -15.72 6.41 -10.90
CA VAL A 30 -16.35 6.49 -12.22
C VAL A 30 -16.59 7.93 -12.63
N ASP A 31 -17.19 8.75 -11.77
CA ASP A 31 -17.46 10.15 -12.04
C ASP A 31 -16.18 10.94 -12.29
N SER A 32 -15.13 10.70 -11.48
CA SER A 32 -13.84 11.36 -11.65
C SER A 32 -13.17 10.99 -12.97
N LEU A 33 -13.24 9.73 -13.38
CA LEU A 33 -12.72 9.24 -14.66
C LEU A 33 -13.47 9.85 -15.85
N LEU A 34 -14.80 9.86 -15.81
CA LEU A 34 -15.62 10.42 -16.88
C LEU A 34 -15.40 11.93 -17.01
N LYS A 35 -15.26 12.64 -15.90
CA LYS A 35 -14.95 14.07 -15.88
C LYS A 35 -13.57 14.33 -16.48
N ALA A 36 -12.55 13.59 -16.04
CA ALA A 36 -11.19 13.73 -16.55
C ALA A 36 -11.11 13.42 -18.07
N SER A 37 -11.82 12.40 -18.53
CA SER A 37 -11.92 12.05 -19.96
C SER A 37 -12.43 13.22 -20.79
N LYS A 38 -13.51 13.87 -20.33
CA LYS A 38 -14.10 15.04 -21.01
C LYS A 38 -13.18 16.25 -20.99
N GLU A 39 -12.58 16.57 -19.84
CA GLU A 39 -11.70 17.74 -19.67
C GLU A 39 -10.41 17.64 -20.47
N HIS A 40 -9.87 16.43 -20.61
CA HIS A 40 -8.57 16.19 -21.24
C HIS A 40 -8.65 15.45 -22.57
N ASN A 41 -9.84 15.30 -23.15
CA ASN A 41 -10.07 14.72 -24.48
C ASN A 41 -9.38 13.35 -24.68
N PHE A 42 -9.49 12.44 -23.72
CA PHE A 42 -9.07 11.07 -23.91
C PHE A 42 -10.25 10.12 -23.82
N THR A 43 -10.13 8.98 -24.50
CA THR A 43 -11.14 7.92 -24.50
C THR A 43 -10.60 6.70 -23.78
N PHE A 44 -11.51 5.94 -23.18
CA PHE A 44 -11.19 4.62 -22.65
C PHE A 44 -11.14 3.61 -23.79
N ASN A 45 -10.16 2.72 -23.73
CA ASN A 45 -9.98 1.66 -24.72
C ASN A 45 -10.14 0.29 -24.05
N ASP A 46 -10.37 -0.72 -24.87
CA ASP A 46 -10.33 -2.09 -24.39
C ASP A 46 -8.97 -2.39 -23.74
N LYS A 47 -9.02 -3.05 -22.59
CA LYS A 47 -7.87 -3.43 -21.77
C LYS A 47 -7.18 -2.27 -21.03
N ASP A 48 -7.78 -1.08 -20.97
CA ASP A 48 -7.32 -0.07 -20.03
C ASP A 48 -7.52 -0.56 -18.58
N ILE A 49 -6.56 -0.22 -17.71
CA ILE A 49 -6.57 -0.65 -16.32
C ILE A 49 -6.80 0.57 -15.43
N VAL A 50 -7.80 0.46 -14.55
CA VAL A 50 -8.03 1.42 -13.47
C VAL A 50 -7.45 0.86 -12.18
N GLY A 51 -6.45 1.56 -11.62
CA GLY A 51 -5.85 1.20 -10.35
C GLY A 51 -6.34 2.09 -9.22
N ILE A 52 -6.77 1.49 -8.12
CA ILE A 52 -7.13 2.17 -6.87
C ILE A 52 -6.20 1.63 -5.79
N THR A 53 -5.66 2.54 -4.95
CA THR A 53 -4.77 2.09 -3.88
C THR A 53 -5.55 1.45 -2.73
N GLU A 54 -4.98 0.42 -2.12
CA GLU A 54 -5.52 -0.24 -0.94
C GLU A 54 -5.88 0.74 0.18
N ALA A 55 -5.05 1.75 0.41
CA ALA A 55 -5.31 2.76 1.44
C ALA A 55 -6.62 3.53 1.22
N VAL A 56 -6.97 3.83 -0.02
CA VAL A 56 -8.22 4.52 -0.36
C VAL A 56 -9.42 3.61 -0.15
N VAL A 57 -9.30 2.33 -0.53
CA VAL A 57 -10.33 1.31 -0.27
C VAL A 57 -10.54 1.15 1.24
N GLY A 58 -9.47 0.96 2.00
CA GLY A 58 -9.54 0.83 3.46
C GLY A 58 -10.19 2.03 4.14
N ILE A 59 -9.91 3.26 3.67
CA ILE A 59 -10.57 4.47 4.20
C ILE A 59 -12.07 4.43 3.93
N SER A 60 -12.50 4.13 2.71
CA SER A 60 -13.93 4.12 2.35
C SER A 60 -14.72 3.04 3.11
N GLU A 61 -14.06 1.92 3.42
CA GLU A 61 -14.64 0.81 4.19
C GLU A 61 -14.54 0.99 5.71
N GLY A 62 -13.90 2.04 6.21
CA GLY A 62 -13.66 2.24 7.64
C GLY A 62 -12.70 1.21 8.24
N ASN A 63 -11.81 0.68 7.45
CA ASN A 63 -10.89 -0.41 7.81
C ASN A 63 -9.66 0.14 8.56
N TYR A 64 -9.87 0.55 9.81
CA TYR A 64 -8.84 1.13 10.67
C TYR A 64 -8.36 0.15 11.73
N VAL A 65 -7.07 0.24 12.03
CA VAL A 65 -6.42 -0.52 13.11
C VAL A 65 -5.71 0.45 14.03
N THR A 66 -5.98 0.34 15.33
CA THR A 66 -5.30 1.13 16.34
C THR A 66 -3.97 0.50 16.75
N ILE A 67 -3.11 1.28 17.39
CA ILE A 67 -1.85 0.77 17.97
C ILE A 67 -2.14 -0.28 19.04
N ASP A 68 -3.23 -0.13 19.78
CA ASP A 68 -3.64 -1.08 20.82
C ASP A 68 -4.14 -2.41 20.23
N ASP A 69 -4.85 -2.36 19.11
CA ASP A 69 -5.26 -3.58 18.40
C ASP A 69 -4.04 -4.38 17.94
N ILE A 70 -3.03 -3.70 17.38
CA ILE A 70 -1.76 -4.35 16.99
C ILE A 70 -1.07 -4.97 18.22
N ALA A 71 -0.98 -4.24 19.31
CA ALA A 71 -0.34 -4.71 20.52
C ALA A 71 -1.03 -5.95 21.10
N ASN A 72 -2.36 -5.95 21.11
CA ASN A 72 -3.17 -7.06 21.59
C ASN A 72 -3.05 -8.28 20.67
N ASP A 73 -3.10 -8.07 19.35
CA ASP A 73 -2.96 -9.15 18.38
C ASP A 73 -1.59 -9.84 18.48
N VAL A 74 -0.53 -9.06 18.53
CA VAL A 74 0.84 -9.59 18.69
C VAL A 74 0.98 -10.35 20.01
N SER A 75 0.47 -9.79 21.12
CA SER A 75 0.53 -10.46 22.43
C SER A 75 -0.28 -11.75 22.48
N SER A 76 -1.36 -11.84 21.73
CA SER A 76 -2.18 -13.05 21.67
C SER A 76 -1.52 -14.18 20.87
N LYS A 77 -0.73 -13.82 19.86
CA LYS A 77 -0.07 -14.77 18.97
C LYS A 77 1.29 -15.26 19.45
N PHE A 78 2.00 -14.43 20.22
CA PHE A 78 3.35 -14.72 20.67
C PHE A 78 3.43 -14.80 22.20
N ASN A 79 3.68 -15.99 22.73
CA ASN A 79 3.87 -16.19 24.18
C ASN A 79 5.33 -15.88 24.60
N THR A 80 5.81 -14.69 24.22
CA THR A 80 7.17 -14.23 24.53
C THR A 80 7.20 -12.72 24.69
N LYS A 81 8.24 -12.22 25.37
CA LYS A 81 8.52 -10.79 25.49
C LYS A 81 9.70 -10.33 24.62
N GLU A 82 10.26 -11.25 23.84
CA GLU A 82 11.29 -10.97 22.85
C GLU A 82 10.83 -11.41 21.47
N ILE A 83 10.96 -10.53 20.47
CA ILE A 83 10.47 -10.81 19.12
C ILE A 83 11.50 -10.35 18.07
N GLY A 84 11.59 -11.13 16.98
CA GLY A 84 12.33 -10.78 15.78
C GLY A 84 11.40 -10.24 14.70
N ILE A 85 11.78 -9.16 14.05
CA ILE A 85 11.07 -8.59 12.90
C ILE A 85 11.98 -8.71 11.69
N VAL A 86 11.51 -9.41 10.66
CA VAL A 86 12.24 -9.65 9.42
C VAL A 86 11.54 -8.89 8.30
N TYR A 87 12.30 -8.16 7.49
CA TYR A 87 11.79 -7.36 6.37
C TYR A 87 10.66 -6.41 6.77
N PRO A 88 10.90 -5.45 7.65
CA PRO A 88 9.89 -4.45 7.97
C PRO A 88 9.56 -3.63 6.73
N ILE A 89 8.33 -3.09 6.69
CA ILE A 89 7.96 -2.10 5.67
C ILE A 89 8.89 -0.88 5.85
N LEU A 90 9.74 -0.60 4.85
CA LEU A 90 10.69 0.51 4.90
C LEU A 90 10.03 1.89 4.67
N SER A 91 8.81 2.06 5.15
CA SER A 91 8.09 3.32 5.15
C SER A 91 8.01 3.85 6.58
N ARG A 92 8.68 4.96 6.86
CA ARG A 92 8.66 5.59 8.19
C ARG A 92 7.24 5.80 8.71
N ASN A 93 6.34 6.29 7.86
CA ASN A 93 4.97 6.63 8.29
C ASN A 93 4.12 5.40 8.59
N ARG A 94 4.31 4.30 7.85
CA ARG A 94 3.58 3.04 8.07
C ARG A 94 4.23 2.21 9.16
N PHE A 95 5.52 1.97 9.05
CA PHE A 95 6.22 1.08 9.96
C PHE A 95 6.32 1.62 11.39
N SER A 96 6.45 2.93 11.57
CA SER A 96 6.54 3.52 12.93
C SER A 96 5.33 3.22 13.80
N ASN A 97 4.13 3.21 13.23
CA ASN A 97 2.91 2.90 13.98
C ASN A 97 2.77 1.40 14.29
N ILE A 98 3.13 0.56 13.32
CA ILE A 98 3.19 -0.89 13.50
C ILE A 98 4.21 -1.25 14.59
N LEU A 99 5.42 -0.67 14.49
CA LEU A 99 6.49 -0.89 15.47
C LEU A 99 6.09 -0.44 16.88
N LYS A 100 5.38 0.69 17.02
CA LYS A 100 4.83 1.13 18.30
C LYS A 100 3.85 0.11 18.89
N GLY A 101 2.98 -0.44 18.07
CA GLY A 101 2.05 -1.50 18.49
C GLY A 101 2.79 -2.75 18.97
N ILE A 102 3.74 -3.23 18.17
CA ILE A 102 4.56 -4.39 18.52
C ILE A 102 5.34 -4.14 19.82
N ALA A 103 5.95 -2.95 19.95
CA ALA A 103 6.81 -2.63 21.08
C ALA A 103 6.09 -2.50 22.42
N ARG A 104 4.77 -2.20 22.44
CA ARG A 104 4.03 -1.95 23.69
C ARG A 104 4.13 -3.06 24.71
N ASN A 105 4.15 -4.30 24.26
CA ASN A 105 4.13 -5.45 25.13
C ASN A 105 5.41 -6.30 25.06
N MET A 106 6.46 -5.78 24.41
CA MET A 106 7.74 -6.47 24.24
C MET A 106 8.85 -5.81 25.06
N ASN A 107 9.72 -6.64 25.63
CA ASN A 107 10.93 -6.16 26.34
C ASN A 107 12.10 -5.97 25.39
N LYS A 108 12.14 -6.73 24.28
CA LYS A 108 13.21 -6.67 23.30
C LYS A 108 12.70 -6.95 21.90
N ILE A 109 13.14 -6.15 20.96
CA ILE A 109 12.86 -6.31 19.53
C ILE A 109 14.19 -6.34 18.79
N THR A 110 14.38 -7.38 17.99
CA THR A 110 15.50 -7.49 17.05
C THR A 110 14.96 -7.28 15.64
N ILE A 111 15.52 -6.32 14.89
CA ILE A 111 15.04 -5.99 13.55
C ILE A 111 16.11 -6.35 12.53
N GLN A 112 15.77 -7.20 11.58
CA GLN A 112 16.59 -7.50 10.41
C GLN A 112 16.10 -6.66 9.23
N LEU A 113 16.88 -5.65 8.85
CA LEU A 113 16.49 -4.68 7.83
C LEU A 113 16.69 -5.18 6.39
N SER A 114 17.70 -6.04 6.18
CA SER A 114 17.99 -6.62 4.87
C SER A 114 18.71 -7.96 5.01
N PHE A 115 18.69 -8.77 3.96
CA PHE A 115 19.61 -9.90 3.86
C PHE A 115 20.92 -9.45 3.23
N PRO A 116 22.06 -10.10 3.60
CA PRO A 116 23.31 -9.83 2.94
C PRO A 116 23.21 -10.17 1.46
N ALA A 117 23.73 -9.28 0.63
CA ALA A 117 23.79 -9.43 -0.82
C ALA A 117 25.20 -9.00 -1.31
N ASP A 118 25.59 -9.52 -2.47
CA ASP A 118 26.81 -9.07 -3.14
C ASP A 118 26.62 -7.67 -3.78
N GLU A 119 27.68 -7.15 -4.42
CA GLU A 119 27.70 -5.82 -5.03
C GLU A 119 26.78 -5.69 -6.24
N VAL A 120 26.25 -6.78 -6.78
CA VAL A 120 25.29 -6.81 -7.88
C VAL A 120 23.88 -7.20 -7.45
N GLY A 121 23.68 -7.39 -6.14
CA GLY A 121 22.36 -7.62 -5.54
C GLY A 121 21.94 -9.08 -5.46
N ASN A 122 22.83 -10.04 -5.70
CA ASN A 122 22.52 -11.45 -5.48
C ASN A 122 22.53 -11.77 -3.99
N GLY A 123 21.50 -12.47 -3.50
CA GLY A 123 21.46 -12.94 -2.12
C GLY A 123 22.60 -13.89 -1.82
N ILE A 124 23.22 -13.75 -0.65
CA ILE A 124 24.30 -14.66 -0.18
C ILE A 124 23.70 -15.89 0.50
N LEU A 125 22.44 -15.81 0.89
CA LEU A 125 21.68 -16.86 1.57
C LEU A 125 20.51 -17.26 0.66
N ASP A 126 20.71 -18.16 -0.24
CA ASP A 126 19.66 -18.84 -1.02
C ASP A 126 19.37 -20.24 -0.44
#